data_a810cc0edf665c1376b3529cd1998173
#
_entry.id   a810cc0edf665c1376b3529cd1998173
#
_cell.length_a   1.000
_cell.length_b   1.000
_cell.length_c   1.000
_cell.angle_alpha   90.00
_cell.angle_beta   90.00
_cell.angle_gamma   90.00
#
_symmetry.space_group_name_H-M   'P 1'
#
loop_
_entity.id
_entity.type
_entity.pdbx_description
1 polymer ?
#
loop_
_entity_poly.entity_id
_entity_poly.type
_entity_poly.pdbx_seq_one_letter_code
_entity_poly.pdbx_strand_id
1 'polypeptide(L)'
;MILPAQLDLPGLTDLKKLTDKHRRELFPLIKEQAIAYGIGLASEQEIDEINILQATFLAMERALAQLSIRPELALIDGNREKDLGIPVKTVVKGDSLSANIAAASILAKVTRDDMMLELSKQYPEYGFDIHKGYGTKAHYEALRTYGASPVHRNSFLRKFYGEK
;
A
#
# COMPACT_ATOMS: atom_id res chain seq x y z
N MET A 1 -5.01 -8.80 -6.97
CA MET A 1 -6.32 -9.46 -6.76
C MET A 1 -6.96 -9.82 -8.08
N ILE A 2 -7.92 -10.75 -8.06
CA ILE A 2 -8.74 -11.18 -9.21
C ILE A 2 -10.19 -10.96 -8.82
N LEU A 3 -10.93 -10.20 -9.64
CA LEU A 3 -12.34 -9.93 -9.44
C LEU A 3 -13.18 -10.70 -10.47
N PRO A 4 -14.45 -11.04 -10.18
CA PRO A 4 -15.36 -11.60 -11.15
C PRO A 4 -15.69 -10.60 -12.26
N ALA A 5 -16.07 -11.10 -13.44
CA ALA A 5 -16.46 -10.24 -14.56
C ALA A 5 -17.68 -9.37 -14.26
N GLN A 6 -18.61 -9.90 -13.45
CA GLN A 6 -19.75 -9.14 -12.93
C GLN A 6 -19.46 -8.81 -11.48
N LEU A 7 -19.14 -7.55 -11.20
CA LEU A 7 -18.81 -7.03 -9.89
C LEU A 7 -19.88 -6.01 -9.48
N ASP A 8 -20.53 -6.23 -8.34
CA ASP A 8 -21.47 -5.28 -7.75
C ASP A 8 -20.82 -4.59 -6.53
N LEU A 9 -20.05 -3.57 -6.81
CA LEU A 9 -19.41 -2.71 -5.79
C LEU A 9 -19.65 -1.24 -6.15
N PRO A 10 -20.83 -0.70 -5.79
CA PRO A 10 -21.15 0.71 -6.05
C PRO A 10 -20.12 1.62 -5.36
N GLY A 11 -19.62 2.60 -6.08
CA GLY A 11 -18.65 3.57 -5.55
C GLY A 11 -17.18 3.17 -5.70
N LEU A 12 -16.86 2.02 -6.29
CA LEU A 12 -15.49 1.59 -6.50
C LEU A 12 -14.71 2.45 -7.52
N THR A 13 -15.38 3.22 -8.37
CA THR A 13 -14.80 3.87 -9.56
C THR A 13 -14.16 5.24 -9.32
N ASP A 14 -14.23 5.81 -8.10
CA ASP A 14 -13.66 7.14 -7.84
C ASP A 14 -12.85 7.17 -6.52
N LEU A 15 -11.73 6.44 -6.51
CA LEU A 15 -10.88 6.28 -5.33
C LEU A 15 -10.36 7.61 -4.76
N LYS A 16 -10.16 8.63 -5.61
CA LYS A 16 -9.64 9.94 -5.16
C LYS A 16 -10.64 10.71 -4.30
N LYS A 17 -11.92 10.39 -4.46
CA LYS A 17 -13.02 10.98 -3.68
C LYS A 17 -13.45 10.11 -2.51
N LEU A 18 -12.96 8.86 -2.42
CA LEU A 18 -13.33 7.97 -1.32
C LEU A 18 -12.73 8.44 0.00
N THR A 19 -13.61 8.70 0.95
CA THR A 19 -13.22 8.93 2.34
C THR A 19 -12.66 7.64 2.96
N ASP A 20 -11.95 7.75 4.09
CA ASP A 20 -11.50 6.57 4.83
C ASP A 20 -12.67 5.67 5.24
N LYS A 21 -13.79 6.27 5.67
CA LYS A 21 -15.02 5.55 6.01
C LYS A 21 -15.50 4.67 4.85
N HIS A 22 -15.63 5.23 3.65
CA HIS A 22 -16.08 4.48 2.47
C HIS A 22 -15.10 3.37 2.06
N ARG A 23 -13.78 3.60 2.16
CA ARG A 23 -12.80 2.54 1.90
C ARG A 23 -12.95 1.38 2.88
N ARG A 24 -13.21 1.68 4.16
CA ARG A 24 -13.43 0.65 5.20
C ARG A 24 -14.75 -0.08 5.02
N GLU A 25 -15.79 0.55 4.49
CA GLU A 25 -17.04 -0.10 4.11
C GLU A 25 -16.85 -1.04 2.91
N LEU A 26 -16.08 -0.63 1.90
CA LEU A 26 -15.79 -1.44 0.72
C LEU A 26 -14.82 -2.59 1.00
N PHE A 27 -13.91 -2.46 1.95
CA PHE A 27 -12.85 -3.44 2.22
C PHE A 27 -13.37 -4.87 2.45
N PRO A 28 -14.35 -5.13 3.36
CA PRO A 28 -14.91 -6.47 3.53
C PRO A 28 -15.66 -6.96 2.28
N LEU A 29 -16.41 -6.09 1.61
CA LEU A 29 -17.17 -6.45 0.40
C LEU A 29 -16.24 -6.85 -0.75
N ILE A 30 -15.13 -6.15 -0.93
CA ILE A 30 -14.10 -6.50 -1.91
C ILE A 30 -13.52 -7.89 -1.61
N LYS A 31 -13.23 -8.19 -0.35
CA LYS A 31 -12.68 -9.50 0.05
C LYS A 31 -13.68 -10.62 -0.17
N GLU A 32 -14.94 -10.38 0.10
CA GLU A 32 -16.02 -11.36 -0.08
C GLU A 32 -16.27 -11.67 -1.55
N GLN A 33 -16.26 -10.66 -2.43
CA GLN A 33 -16.55 -10.83 -3.86
C GLN A 33 -15.33 -11.21 -4.69
N ALA A 34 -14.12 -11.04 -4.18
CA ALA A 34 -12.90 -11.39 -4.91
C ALA A 34 -12.81 -12.90 -5.15
N ILE A 35 -12.47 -13.28 -6.39
CA ILE A 35 -12.12 -14.68 -6.75
C ILE A 35 -10.85 -15.09 -6.01
N ALA A 36 -9.85 -14.19 -5.97
CA ALA A 36 -8.62 -14.35 -5.22
C ALA A 36 -8.01 -12.98 -4.90
N TYR A 37 -7.39 -12.86 -3.73
CA TYR A 37 -6.59 -11.69 -3.38
C TYR A 37 -5.36 -12.11 -2.56
N GLY A 38 -4.33 -11.28 -2.61
CA GLY A 38 -3.13 -11.40 -1.79
C GLY A 38 -2.66 -10.01 -1.38
N ILE A 39 -2.05 -9.91 -0.20
CA ILE A 39 -1.50 -8.67 0.35
C ILE A 39 -0.03 -8.92 0.68
N GLY A 40 0.85 -8.38 -0.14
CA GLY A 40 2.30 -8.46 0.06
C GLY A 40 2.83 -7.22 0.76
N LEU A 41 3.81 -7.40 1.61
CA LEU A 41 4.47 -6.34 2.37
C LEU A 41 5.98 -6.43 2.17
N ALA A 42 6.64 -5.28 2.22
CA ALA A 42 8.08 -5.16 2.39
C ALA A 42 8.35 -4.34 3.66
N SER A 43 9.30 -4.78 4.48
CA SER A 43 9.64 -4.13 5.73
C SER A 43 10.43 -2.83 5.50
N GLU A 44 10.54 -2.03 6.56
CA GLU A 44 11.37 -0.82 6.57
C GLU A 44 12.84 -1.14 6.30
N GLN A 45 13.36 -2.28 6.81
CA GLN A 45 14.72 -2.75 6.56
C GLN A 45 14.92 -3.10 5.08
N GLU A 46 13.99 -3.87 4.50
CA GLU A 46 14.05 -4.20 3.07
C GLU A 46 13.99 -2.94 2.19
N ILE A 47 13.17 -1.94 2.57
CA ILE A 47 13.12 -0.65 1.86
C ILE A 47 14.47 0.07 1.94
N ASP A 48 15.12 0.05 3.09
CA ASP A 48 16.43 0.68 3.28
C ASP A 48 17.54 -0.04 2.49
N GLU A 49 17.46 -1.37 2.35
CA GLU A 49 18.42 -2.20 1.62
C GLU A 49 18.28 -2.08 0.09
N ILE A 50 17.04 -2.22 -0.42
CA ILE A 50 16.81 -2.36 -1.87
C ILE A 50 16.13 -1.15 -2.52
N ASN A 51 15.87 -0.09 -1.79
CA ASN A 51 15.07 1.11 -2.07
C ASN A 51 13.57 0.86 -2.26
N ILE A 52 12.80 1.97 -2.19
CA ILE A 52 11.32 1.91 -2.21
C ILE A 52 10.75 1.32 -3.50
N LEU A 53 11.38 1.54 -4.65
CA LEU A 53 10.88 1.00 -5.93
C LEU A 53 11.01 -0.52 -5.95
N GLN A 54 12.16 -1.06 -5.59
CA GLN A 54 12.40 -2.51 -5.55
C GLN A 54 11.56 -3.17 -4.45
N ALA A 55 11.43 -2.53 -3.29
CA ALA A 55 10.56 -3.00 -2.20
C ALA A 55 9.08 -3.03 -2.61
N THR A 56 8.63 -2.06 -3.43
CA THR A 56 7.28 -2.08 -4.00
C THR A 56 7.08 -3.29 -4.91
N PHE A 57 8.04 -3.60 -5.77
CA PHE A 57 7.98 -4.79 -6.62
C PHE A 57 8.03 -6.09 -5.80
N LEU A 58 8.86 -6.15 -4.76
CA LEU A 58 8.92 -7.29 -3.85
C LEU A 58 7.56 -7.52 -3.16
N ALA A 59 6.89 -6.45 -2.71
CA ALA A 59 5.55 -6.54 -2.15
C ALA A 59 4.52 -7.05 -3.18
N MET A 60 4.63 -6.62 -4.44
CA MET A 60 3.77 -7.13 -5.53
C MET A 60 4.01 -8.63 -5.79
N GLU A 61 5.26 -9.08 -5.83
CA GLU A 61 5.62 -10.51 -5.97
C GLU A 61 5.03 -11.34 -4.82
N ARG A 62 5.16 -10.86 -3.59
CA ARG A 62 4.59 -11.51 -2.39
C ARG A 62 3.07 -11.56 -2.43
N ALA A 63 2.42 -10.49 -2.89
CA ALA A 63 0.97 -10.47 -3.07
C ALA A 63 0.52 -11.45 -4.15
N LEU A 64 1.25 -11.53 -5.27
CA LEU A 64 0.98 -12.46 -6.35
C LEU A 64 1.13 -13.92 -5.90
N ALA A 65 2.17 -14.22 -5.11
CA ALA A 65 2.43 -15.56 -4.58
C ALA A 65 1.35 -16.08 -3.62
N GLN A 66 0.54 -15.19 -3.03
CA GLN A 66 -0.58 -15.58 -2.16
C GLN A 66 -1.88 -15.88 -2.92
N LEU A 67 -1.94 -15.64 -4.23
CA LEU A 67 -3.15 -15.92 -4.99
C LEU A 67 -3.36 -17.44 -5.13
N SER A 68 -4.55 -17.90 -4.81
CA SER A 68 -4.96 -19.29 -5.00
C SER A 68 -5.11 -19.72 -6.47
N ILE A 69 -5.22 -18.73 -7.36
CA ILE A 69 -5.33 -18.90 -8.81
C ILE A 69 -4.26 -18.04 -9.48
N ARG A 70 -3.49 -18.63 -10.41
CA ARG A 70 -2.48 -17.89 -11.16
C ARG A 70 -3.18 -16.98 -12.20
N PRO A 71 -2.95 -15.67 -12.17
CA PRO A 71 -3.51 -14.77 -13.17
C PRO A 71 -2.77 -14.87 -14.51
N GLU A 72 -3.48 -14.59 -15.60
CA GLU A 72 -2.93 -14.55 -16.95
C GLU A 72 -2.24 -13.21 -17.26
N LEU A 73 -2.63 -12.14 -16.55
CA LEU A 73 -2.13 -10.79 -16.74
C LEU A 73 -2.14 -10.04 -15.41
N ALA A 74 -1.05 -9.33 -15.10
CA ALA A 74 -1.00 -8.37 -14.01
C ALA A 74 -1.19 -6.94 -14.53
N LEU A 75 -2.16 -6.22 -13.97
CA LEU A 75 -2.33 -4.78 -14.16
C LEU A 75 -1.68 -4.05 -12.99
N ILE A 76 -0.72 -3.17 -13.28
CA ILE A 76 0.00 -2.39 -12.26
C ILE A 76 -0.35 -0.91 -12.40
N ASP A 77 -0.75 -0.29 -11.30
CA ASP A 77 -0.91 1.18 -11.26
C ASP A 77 0.46 1.85 -11.33
N GLY A 78 0.64 2.70 -12.34
CA GLY A 78 1.89 3.42 -12.55
C GLY A 78 2.48 3.24 -13.94
N ASN A 79 3.78 3.55 -14.08
CA ASN A 79 4.53 3.55 -15.33
C ASN A 79 5.84 2.74 -15.27
N ARG A 80 6.01 1.94 -14.24
CA ARG A 80 7.20 1.10 -14.04
C ARG A 80 6.80 -0.37 -14.10
N GLU A 81 7.53 -1.13 -14.88
CA GLU A 81 7.34 -2.56 -15.06
C GLU A 81 8.45 -3.35 -14.36
N LYS A 82 8.10 -4.55 -13.94
CA LYS A 82 9.03 -5.60 -13.53
C LYS A 82 8.48 -6.92 -14.02
N ASP A 83 9.35 -7.83 -14.40
CA ASP A 83 8.99 -9.22 -14.66
C ASP A 83 8.49 -9.85 -13.34
N LEU A 84 7.23 -10.26 -13.33
CA LEU A 84 6.57 -10.96 -12.23
C LEU A 84 6.33 -12.44 -12.53
N GLY A 85 6.96 -12.99 -13.59
CA GLY A 85 6.77 -14.36 -14.06
C GLY A 85 5.42 -14.58 -14.77
N ILE A 86 4.70 -13.51 -15.07
CA ILE A 86 3.47 -13.45 -15.87
C ILE A 86 3.46 -12.16 -16.70
N PRO A 87 2.69 -12.07 -17.78
CA PRO A 87 2.51 -10.83 -18.53
C PRO A 87 2.10 -9.66 -17.62
N VAL A 88 2.72 -8.51 -17.81
CA VAL A 88 2.47 -7.28 -17.03
C VAL A 88 2.01 -6.17 -17.96
N LYS A 89 1.07 -5.35 -17.52
CA LYS A 89 0.67 -4.10 -18.17
C LYS A 89 0.56 -2.98 -17.15
N THR A 90 1.32 -1.92 -17.35
CA THR A 90 1.21 -0.70 -16.55
C THR A 90 0.05 0.16 -17.01
N VAL A 91 -0.67 0.74 -16.07
CA VAL A 91 -1.80 1.63 -16.32
C VAL A 91 -1.62 2.88 -15.46
N VAL A 92 -1.27 4.00 -16.08
CA VAL A 92 -1.15 5.28 -15.37
C VAL A 92 -2.53 5.73 -14.89
N LYS A 93 -2.64 6.04 -13.58
CA LYS A 93 -3.92 6.31 -12.90
C LYS A 93 -4.89 5.12 -13.02
N GLY A 94 -4.36 3.92 -12.92
CA GLY A 94 -5.10 2.69 -13.09
C GLY A 94 -6.22 2.52 -12.08
N ASP A 95 -6.08 3.09 -10.91
CA ASP A 95 -7.08 3.16 -9.86
C ASP A 95 -8.41 3.82 -10.28
N SER A 96 -8.36 4.69 -11.29
CA SER A 96 -9.54 5.35 -11.88
C SER A 96 -10.04 4.66 -13.15
N LEU A 97 -9.30 3.69 -13.70
CA LEU A 97 -9.54 3.09 -15.02
C LEU A 97 -9.87 1.59 -14.95
N SER A 98 -9.53 0.92 -13.85
CA SER A 98 -9.68 -0.52 -13.68
C SER A 98 -10.23 -0.86 -12.30
N ALA A 99 -11.34 -1.57 -12.24
CA ALA A 99 -11.94 -2.04 -11.01
C ALA A 99 -10.98 -2.96 -10.20
N ASN A 100 -10.19 -3.80 -10.89
CA ASN A 100 -9.17 -4.64 -10.24
C ASN A 100 -8.09 -3.80 -9.55
N ILE A 101 -7.58 -2.75 -10.21
CA ILE A 101 -6.58 -1.85 -9.63
C ILE A 101 -7.21 -1.04 -8.49
N ALA A 102 -8.42 -0.53 -8.67
CA ALA A 102 -9.15 0.22 -7.67
C ALA A 102 -9.36 -0.59 -6.38
N ALA A 103 -9.87 -1.79 -6.50
CA ALA A 103 -10.10 -2.67 -5.36
C ALA A 103 -8.78 -3.09 -4.68
N ALA A 104 -7.74 -3.40 -5.45
CA ALA A 104 -6.41 -3.70 -4.91
C ALA A 104 -5.84 -2.51 -4.12
N SER A 105 -6.03 -1.29 -4.62
CA SER A 105 -5.58 -0.05 -3.94
C SER A 105 -6.31 0.17 -2.62
N ILE A 106 -7.64 -0.14 -2.55
CA ILE A 106 -8.39 -0.09 -1.30
C ILE A 106 -7.84 -1.10 -0.29
N LEU A 107 -7.62 -2.36 -0.71
CA LEU A 107 -7.06 -3.38 0.17
C LEU A 107 -5.68 -2.96 0.72
N ALA A 108 -4.80 -2.50 -0.15
CA ALA A 108 -3.47 -2.05 0.25
C ALA A 108 -3.55 -0.86 1.21
N LYS A 109 -4.39 0.13 0.91
CA LYS A 109 -4.52 1.36 1.72
C LYS A 109 -5.09 1.08 3.10
N VAL A 110 -6.20 0.33 3.20
CA VAL A 110 -6.82 0.01 4.49
C VAL A 110 -5.88 -0.84 5.33
N THR A 111 -5.27 -1.88 4.75
CA THR A 111 -4.30 -2.72 5.46
C THR A 111 -3.14 -1.90 6.02
N ARG A 112 -2.57 -1.00 5.20
CA ARG A 112 -1.48 -0.13 5.67
C ARG A 112 -1.93 0.82 6.78
N ASP A 113 -3.10 1.43 6.65
CA ASP A 113 -3.61 2.34 7.67
C ASP A 113 -3.87 1.60 9.00
N ASP A 114 -4.34 0.36 8.97
CA ASP A 114 -4.51 -0.48 10.15
C ASP A 114 -3.16 -0.84 10.79
N MET A 115 -2.14 -1.16 9.99
CA MET A 115 -0.77 -1.35 10.51
C MET A 115 -0.26 -0.09 11.22
N MET A 116 -0.52 1.11 10.66
CA MET A 116 -0.11 2.36 11.29
C MET A 116 -0.88 2.65 12.58
N LEU A 117 -2.14 2.21 12.69
CA LEU A 117 -2.91 2.27 13.95
C LEU A 117 -2.31 1.33 15.02
N GLU A 118 -1.88 0.12 14.65
CA GLU A 118 -1.21 -0.77 15.59
C GLU A 118 0.17 -0.23 16.01
N LEU A 119 0.93 0.33 15.09
CA LEU A 119 2.20 0.99 15.40
C LEU A 119 2.03 2.21 16.32
N SER A 120 0.92 2.95 16.20
CA SER A 120 0.65 4.08 17.09
C SER A 120 0.42 3.67 18.55
N LYS A 121 -0.05 2.44 18.79
CA LYS A 121 -0.17 1.89 20.15
C LYS A 121 1.19 1.53 20.74
N GLN A 122 2.13 1.08 19.91
CA GLN A 122 3.50 0.72 20.32
C GLN A 122 4.41 1.95 20.46
N TYR A 123 4.17 2.97 19.65
CA TYR A 123 4.96 4.20 19.58
C TYR A 123 4.03 5.44 19.61
N PRO A 124 3.32 5.67 20.72
CA PRO A 124 2.29 6.72 20.80
C PRO A 124 2.86 8.15 20.61
N GLU A 125 4.13 8.36 20.89
CA GLU A 125 4.81 9.64 20.79
C GLU A 125 4.95 10.15 19.35
N TYR A 126 4.84 9.28 18.32
CA TYR A 126 5.00 9.67 16.92
C TYR A 126 3.70 10.09 16.25
N GLY A 127 2.51 9.74 16.76
CA GLY A 127 1.22 10.11 16.18
C GLY A 127 0.91 9.39 14.85
N PHE A 128 1.33 8.14 14.71
CA PHE A 128 1.11 7.33 13.51
C PHE A 128 -0.37 7.10 13.18
N ASP A 129 -1.25 7.16 14.16
CA ASP A 129 -2.71 7.11 14.00
C ASP A 129 -3.26 8.32 13.23
N ILE A 130 -2.59 9.46 13.29
CA ILE A 130 -3.02 10.71 12.64
C ILE A 130 -2.48 10.77 11.21
N HIS A 131 -1.16 10.75 11.06
CA HIS A 131 -0.50 11.03 9.77
C HIS A 131 -0.03 9.78 9.02
N LYS A 132 -0.25 8.57 9.54
CA LYS A 132 0.08 7.27 8.89
C LYS A 132 1.53 7.17 8.39
N GLY A 133 2.45 7.81 9.10
CA GLY A 133 3.88 7.83 8.74
C GLY A 133 4.26 8.80 7.63
N TYR A 134 3.34 9.65 7.16
CA TYR A 134 3.67 10.71 6.22
C TYR A 134 4.47 11.84 6.89
N GLY A 135 5.33 12.52 6.11
CA GLY A 135 6.20 13.61 6.57
C GLY A 135 5.45 14.91 6.85
N THR A 136 4.57 14.91 7.85
CA THR A 136 3.87 16.08 8.35
C THR A 136 4.74 16.87 9.33
N LYS A 137 4.37 18.10 9.61
CA LYS A 137 5.05 18.93 10.62
C LYS A 137 5.10 18.21 11.98
N ALA A 138 3.98 17.62 12.41
CA ALA A 138 3.89 16.89 13.67
C ALA A 138 4.84 15.67 13.70
N HIS A 139 4.92 14.91 12.60
CA HIS A 139 5.84 13.77 12.52
C HIS A 139 7.31 14.21 12.61
N TYR A 140 7.68 15.29 11.92
CA TYR A 140 9.05 15.84 12.03
C TYR A 140 9.36 16.43 13.40
N GLU A 141 8.40 16.99 14.11
CA GLU A 141 8.56 17.44 15.51
C GLU A 141 8.79 16.25 16.45
N ALA A 142 8.02 15.16 16.31
CA ALA A 142 8.24 13.93 17.04
C ALA A 142 9.65 13.36 16.78
N LEU A 143 10.10 13.31 15.54
CA LEU A 143 11.45 12.86 15.18
C LEU A 143 12.54 13.74 15.79
N ARG A 144 12.36 15.07 15.92
CA ARG A 144 13.33 15.93 16.59
C ARG A 144 13.38 15.67 18.09
N THR A 145 12.25 15.33 18.69
CA THR A 145 12.13 15.13 20.15
C THR A 145 12.59 13.76 20.58
N TYR A 146 12.19 12.72 19.86
CA TYR A 146 12.35 11.32 20.26
C TYR A 146 13.37 10.54 19.41
N GLY A 147 13.85 11.13 18.30
CA GLY A 147 14.70 10.43 17.34
C GLY A 147 13.89 9.50 16.42
N ALA A 148 14.57 8.65 15.67
CA ALA A 148 13.93 7.61 14.87
C ALA A 148 13.64 6.37 15.72
N SER A 149 12.45 5.79 15.55
CA SER A 149 12.12 4.48 16.11
C SER A 149 12.56 3.34 15.15
N PRO A 150 12.59 2.07 15.62
CA PRO A 150 12.95 0.93 14.75
C PRO A 150 12.09 0.74 13.51
N VAL A 151 10.88 1.30 13.49
CA VAL A 151 9.94 1.19 12.34
C VAL A 151 10.06 2.33 11.34
N HIS A 152 11.02 3.24 11.53
CA HIS A 152 11.32 4.27 10.55
C HIS A 152 12.28 3.73 9.47
N ARG A 153 12.05 4.21 8.25
CA ARG A 153 12.95 3.94 7.10
C ARG A 153 14.11 4.92 7.14
N ASN A 154 15.29 4.47 7.51
CA ASN A 154 16.46 5.34 7.66
C ASN A 154 16.82 6.06 6.36
N SER A 155 16.67 5.39 5.20
CA SER A 155 16.90 6.00 3.89
C SER A 155 16.04 7.23 3.61
N PHE A 156 14.83 7.31 4.20
CA PHE A 156 13.94 8.47 4.08
C PHE A 156 14.28 9.61 5.04
N LEU A 157 15.03 9.33 6.10
CA LEU A 157 15.41 10.31 7.12
C LEU A 157 16.75 10.99 6.83
N ARG A 158 17.54 10.52 5.84
CA ARG A 158 18.87 11.10 5.50
C ARG A 158 18.81 12.62 5.34
N LYS A 159 17.87 13.12 4.54
CA LYS A 159 17.70 14.57 4.35
C LYS A 159 17.27 15.30 5.62
N PHE A 160 16.50 14.65 6.48
CA PHE A 160 16.07 15.22 7.76
C PHE A 160 17.25 15.39 8.71
N TYR A 161 18.18 14.45 8.74
CA TYR A 161 19.40 14.53 9.55
C TYR A 161 20.56 15.28 8.87
N GLY A 162 20.38 15.81 7.66
CA GLY A 162 21.42 16.54 6.94
C GLY A 162 22.47 15.63 6.28
N GLU A 163 22.20 14.35 6.15
CA GLU A 163 23.07 13.40 5.46
C GLU A 163 22.91 13.56 3.93
N LYS A 164 24.04 13.56 3.22
CA LYS A 164 24.06 13.66 1.75
C LYS A 164 23.88 12.30 1.09
#